data_5fb45c2fc1fdbd7c45ac30057a90c7af
#
_entry.id   5fb45c2fc1fdbd7c45ac30057a90c7af
#
_cell.length_a   1.000
_cell.length_b   1.000
_cell.length_c   1.000
_cell.angle_alpha   90.00
_cell.angle_beta   90.00
_cell.angle_gamma   90.00
#
_symmetry.space_group_name_H-M   'P 1'
#
loop_
_entity.id
_entity.type
_entity.pdbx_description
1 polymer ?
#
loop_
_entity_poly.entity_id
_entity_poly.type
_entity_poly.pdbx_seq_one_letter_code
_entity_poly.pdbx_strand_id
1 'polypeptide(L)'
;QAAKLANQVSLGACMVGMADAMAFAELSGLDLEKTRQMILGGTGKSGAMESLAPKALDGDYKPGFMVEHFIKDLRLALAYADDRELALPGADVAFTLYDMLDAIGGAKLGTQAITVLYKEEADAIAAGLDWSQYRPEEHGAHEDGCGCGEHGDDHECGCGHHHGEDHECCGGHGHDDGHECCCGHHHGE
;
A
#
# COMPACT_ATOMS: atom_id res chain seq x y z
N GLN A 1 14.22 2.11 21.74
CA GLN A 1 13.09 2.24 20.81
C GLN A 1 13.46 1.84 19.37
N ALA A 2 14.63 2.27 18.85
CA ALA A 2 15.04 1.96 17.47
C ALA A 2 15.10 0.44 17.18
N ALA A 3 15.60 -0.37 18.09
CA ALA A 3 15.62 -1.83 17.92
C ALA A 3 14.22 -2.44 17.81
N LYS A 4 13.24 -1.91 18.55
CA LYS A 4 11.83 -2.33 18.42
C LYS A 4 11.30 -1.97 17.03
N LEU A 5 11.54 -0.76 16.55
CA LEU A 5 11.10 -0.32 15.23
C LEU A 5 11.75 -1.15 14.11
N ALA A 6 13.05 -1.45 14.23
CA ALA A 6 13.73 -2.34 13.28
C ALA A 6 13.08 -3.75 13.22
N ASN A 7 12.67 -4.29 14.39
CA ASN A 7 11.91 -5.54 14.42
C ASN A 7 10.55 -5.41 13.70
N GLN A 8 9.84 -4.30 13.90
CA GLN A 8 8.54 -4.09 13.26
C GLN A 8 8.66 -3.92 11.74
N VAL A 9 9.70 -3.23 11.27
CA VAL A 9 10.04 -3.15 9.84
C VAL A 9 10.27 -4.54 9.25
N SER A 10 11.08 -5.36 9.93
CA SER A 10 11.32 -6.74 9.50
C SER A 10 10.05 -7.59 9.52
N LEU A 11 9.24 -7.47 10.59
CA LEU A 11 7.98 -8.18 10.69
C LEU A 11 7.01 -7.77 9.57
N GLY A 12 6.93 -6.48 9.23
CA GLY A 12 6.08 -5.98 8.13
C GLY A 12 6.36 -6.69 6.82
N ALA A 13 7.63 -6.72 6.41
CA ALA A 13 8.04 -7.42 5.19
C ALA A 13 7.76 -8.93 5.26
N CYS A 14 7.97 -9.56 6.41
CA CYS A 14 7.65 -10.99 6.59
C CYS A 14 6.14 -11.26 6.49
N MET A 15 5.30 -10.35 6.98
CA MET A 15 3.83 -10.50 6.90
C MET A 15 3.33 -10.38 5.46
N VAL A 16 3.84 -9.43 4.71
CA VAL A 16 3.53 -9.30 3.28
C VAL A 16 3.97 -10.56 2.53
N GLY A 17 5.23 -10.97 2.69
CA GLY A 17 5.74 -12.17 2.01
C GLY A 17 4.98 -13.46 2.39
N MET A 18 4.48 -13.57 3.62
CA MET A 18 3.61 -14.68 4.04
C MET A 18 2.26 -14.62 3.29
N ALA A 19 1.61 -13.46 3.26
CA ALA A 19 0.31 -13.28 2.63
C ALA A 19 0.39 -13.53 1.11
N ASP A 20 1.38 -12.94 0.43
CA ASP A 20 1.65 -13.14 -0.99
C ASP A 20 1.87 -14.64 -1.32
N ALA A 21 2.71 -15.31 -0.53
CA ALA A 21 3.03 -16.72 -0.77
C ALA A 21 1.81 -17.62 -0.60
N MET A 22 0.97 -17.37 0.41
CA MET A 22 -0.25 -18.17 0.63
C MET A 22 -1.29 -17.89 -0.45
N ALA A 23 -1.49 -16.63 -0.85
CA ALA A 23 -2.39 -16.27 -1.95
C ALA A 23 -1.93 -16.88 -3.28
N PHE A 24 -0.64 -16.83 -3.60
CA PHE A 24 -0.07 -17.46 -4.79
C PHE A 24 -0.27 -18.97 -4.80
N ALA A 25 -0.06 -19.62 -3.63
CA ALA A 25 -0.25 -21.06 -3.50
C ALA A 25 -1.72 -21.45 -3.71
N GLU A 26 -2.66 -20.69 -3.15
CA GLU A 26 -4.10 -20.89 -3.31
C GLU A 26 -4.52 -20.74 -4.78
N LEU A 27 -4.12 -19.64 -5.44
CA LEU A 27 -4.37 -19.40 -6.86
C LEU A 27 -3.81 -20.51 -7.75
N SER A 28 -2.67 -21.10 -7.35
CA SER A 28 -2.01 -22.19 -8.09
C SER A 28 -2.60 -23.56 -7.79
N GLY A 29 -3.63 -23.68 -6.94
CA GLY A 29 -4.25 -24.94 -6.55
C GLY A 29 -3.35 -25.84 -5.69
N LEU A 30 -2.36 -25.28 -4.99
CA LEU A 30 -1.47 -26.02 -4.12
C LEU A 30 -2.12 -26.26 -2.75
N ASP A 31 -1.69 -27.34 -2.10
CA ASP A 31 -2.03 -27.59 -0.69
C ASP A 31 -1.30 -26.57 0.19
N LEU A 32 -2.07 -25.70 0.85
CA LEU A 32 -1.53 -24.56 1.59
C LEU A 32 -0.65 -24.98 2.76
N GLU A 33 -1.05 -26.02 3.51
CA GLU A 33 -0.25 -26.49 4.65
C GLU A 33 1.06 -27.16 4.18
N LYS A 34 1.03 -27.95 3.12
CA LYS A 34 2.26 -28.54 2.55
C LYS A 34 3.19 -27.46 1.99
N THR A 35 2.62 -26.44 1.33
CA THR A 35 3.38 -25.30 0.82
C THR A 35 4.04 -24.54 1.96
N ARG A 36 3.30 -24.27 3.03
CA ARG A 36 3.83 -23.65 4.25
C ARG A 36 4.99 -24.45 4.84
N GLN A 37 4.83 -25.77 4.97
CA GLN A 37 5.89 -26.65 5.51
C GLN A 37 7.14 -26.65 4.61
N MET A 38 6.95 -26.64 3.29
CA MET A 38 8.05 -26.53 2.33
C MET A 38 8.82 -25.21 2.52
N ILE A 39 8.11 -24.08 2.65
CA ILE A 39 8.73 -22.77 2.87
C ILE A 39 9.49 -22.74 4.19
N LEU A 40 8.94 -23.34 5.25
CA LEU A 40 9.61 -23.42 6.56
C LEU A 40 10.89 -24.27 6.54
N GLY A 41 10.99 -25.21 5.63
CA GLY A 41 12.19 -26.01 5.41
C GLY A 41 13.27 -25.29 4.57
N GLY A 42 12.94 -24.17 3.96
CA GLY A 42 13.80 -23.42 3.05
C GLY A 42 14.23 -22.05 3.56
N THR A 43 14.81 -21.26 2.65
CA THR A 43 15.30 -19.90 2.94
C THR A 43 14.18 -18.86 3.07
N GLY A 44 12.97 -19.16 2.58
CA GLY A 44 11.78 -18.31 2.74
C GLY A 44 11.15 -18.35 4.13
N LYS A 45 11.72 -19.11 5.06
CA LYS A 45 11.27 -19.22 6.44
C LYS A 45 11.21 -17.85 7.14
N SER A 46 10.09 -17.62 7.85
CA SER A 46 9.93 -16.45 8.73
C SER A 46 9.08 -16.79 9.95
N GLY A 47 9.17 -15.97 11.00
CA GLY A 47 8.30 -16.09 12.17
C GLY A 47 6.82 -15.90 11.83
N ALA A 48 6.50 -15.08 10.85
CA ALA A 48 5.15 -14.91 10.31
C ALA A 48 4.63 -16.23 9.71
N MET A 49 5.40 -16.85 8.82
CA MET A 49 5.07 -18.14 8.20
C MET A 49 4.93 -19.27 9.22
N GLU A 50 5.75 -19.25 10.28
CA GLU A 50 5.75 -20.28 11.32
C GLU A 50 4.55 -20.16 12.25
N SER A 51 4.28 -18.95 12.77
CA SER A 51 3.37 -18.76 13.91
C SER A 51 2.03 -18.14 13.55
N LEU A 52 1.96 -17.37 12.44
CA LEU A 52 0.77 -16.61 12.07
C LEU A 52 0.05 -17.20 10.85
N ALA A 53 0.77 -17.79 9.89
CA ALA A 53 0.13 -18.45 8.76
C ALA A 53 -0.86 -19.56 9.17
N PRO A 54 -0.59 -20.44 10.15
CA PRO A 54 -1.58 -21.43 10.59
C PRO A 54 -2.90 -20.80 11.05
N LYS A 55 -2.81 -19.71 11.82
CA LYS A 55 -4.01 -18.99 12.28
C LYS A 55 -4.81 -18.39 11.13
N ALA A 56 -4.11 -17.79 10.17
CA ALA A 56 -4.74 -17.23 8.98
C ALA A 56 -5.44 -18.31 8.13
N LEU A 57 -4.82 -19.49 7.97
CA LEU A 57 -5.40 -20.62 7.27
C LEU A 57 -6.64 -21.19 7.97
N ASP A 58 -6.65 -21.16 9.31
CA ASP A 58 -7.79 -21.57 10.14
C ASP A 58 -8.88 -20.48 10.25
N GLY A 59 -8.68 -19.30 9.66
CA GLY A 59 -9.58 -18.14 9.79
C GLY A 59 -9.59 -17.54 11.20
N ASP A 60 -8.58 -17.83 12.02
CA ASP A 60 -8.44 -17.25 13.36
C ASP A 60 -7.70 -15.90 13.30
N TYR A 61 -8.47 -14.83 13.26
CA TYR A 61 -7.98 -13.44 13.25
C TYR A 61 -7.97 -12.78 14.63
N LYS A 62 -8.11 -13.58 15.72
CA LYS A 62 -7.99 -13.03 17.08
C LYS A 62 -6.60 -12.43 17.29
N PRO A 63 -6.54 -11.21 17.90
CA PRO A 63 -5.28 -10.50 18.02
C PRO A 63 -4.36 -11.10 19.08
N GLY A 64 -3.15 -11.50 18.67
CA GLY A 64 -1.97 -11.51 19.54
C GLY A 64 -1.31 -10.13 19.54
N PHE A 65 -1.33 -9.48 18.37
CA PHE A 65 -0.94 -8.09 18.16
C PHE A 65 -1.91 -7.43 17.18
N MET A 66 -2.53 -6.32 17.57
CA MET A 66 -3.60 -5.67 16.80
C MET A 66 -3.04 -4.89 15.59
N VAL A 67 -3.81 -4.87 14.51
CA VAL A 67 -3.52 -4.11 13.29
C VAL A 67 -3.27 -2.64 13.60
N GLU A 68 -4.14 -1.95 14.34
CA GLU A 68 -3.98 -0.54 14.69
C GLU A 68 -2.66 -0.21 15.40
N HIS A 69 -2.17 -1.13 16.23
CA HIS A 69 -0.90 -0.94 16.94
C HIS A 69 0.29 -1.17 16.02
N PHE A 70 0.14 -2.10 15.06
CA PHE A 70 1.17 -2.36 14.06
C PHE A 70 1.31 -1.20 13.07
N ILE A 71 0.20 -0.64 12.58
CA ILE A 71 0.17 0.58 11.76
C ILE A 71 0.91 1.71 12.45
N LYS A 72 0.62 1.94 13.73
CA LYS A 72 1.31 2.96 14.52
C LYS A 72 2.82 2.73 14.58
N ASP A 73 3.26 1.50 14.84
CA ASP A 73 4.68 1.16 14.92
C ASP A 73 5.38 1.34 13.54
N LEU A 74 4.73 0.92 12.43
CA LEU A 74 5.24 1.13 11.07
C LEU A 74 5.33 2.62 10.72
N ARG A 75 4.29 3.40 11.03
CA ARG A 75 4.29 4.85 10.79
C ARG A 75 5.44 5.54 11.51
N LEU A 76 5.72 5.18 12.76
CA LEU A 76 6.85 5.71 13.51
C LEU A 76 8.20 5.32 12.89
N ALA A 77 8.31 4.09 12.35
CA ALA A 77 9.53 3.63 11.71
C ALA A 77 9.77 4.36 10.38
N LEU A 78 8.72 4.53 9.57
CA LEU A 78 8.78 5.25 8.29
C LEU A 78 9.14 6.72 8.52
N ALA A 79 8.48 7.42 9.44
CA ALA A 79 8.80 8.80 9.78
C ALA A 79 10.25 8.95 10.28
N TYR A 80 10.74 8.01 11.10
CA TYR A 80 12.12 8.02 11.56
C TYR A 80 13.14 7.82 10.43
N ALA A 81 12.79 7.02 9.43
CA ALA A 81 13.64 6.77 8.26
C ALA A 81 13.62 7.97 7.30
N ASP A 82 12.44 8.56 7.06
CA ASP A 82 12.23 9.72 6.20
C ASP A 82 13.02 10.94 6.70
N ASP A 83 12.98 11.23 7.98
CA ASP A 83 13.81 12.27 8.63
C ASP A 83 15.33 12.10 8.35
N ARG A 84 15.75 10.94 7.85
CA ARG A 84 17.16 10.58 7.56
C ARG A 84 17.40 10.22 6.11
N GLU A 85 16.47 10.56 5.26
CA GLU A 85 16.55 10.33 3.81
C GLU A 85 16.74 8.83 3.47
N LEU A 86 16.19 7.92 4.29
CA LEU A 86 16.25 6.47 4.09
C LEU A 86 14.89 5.93 3.66
N ALA A 87 14.79 5.42 2.44
CA ALA A 87 13.61 4.70 1.97
C ALA A 87 13.56 3.27 2.55
N LEU A 88 12.36 2.86 3.01
CA LEU A 88 12.07 1.51 3.52
C LEU A 88 10.91 0.89 2.72
N PRO A 89 11.09 0.53 1.44
CA PRO A 89 10.00 0.13 0.54
C PRO A 89 9.21 -1.08 1.07
N GLY A 90 9.84 -2.06 1.71
CA GLY A 90 9.14 -3.21 2.30
C GLY A 90 8.24 -2.84 3.47
N ALA A 91 8.64 -1.86 4.28
CA ALA A 91 7.81 -1.34 5.37
C ALA A 91 6.67 -0.46 4.84
N ASP A 92 6.91 0.28 3.78
CA ASP A 92 5.92 1.14 3.13
C ASP A 92 4.79 0.33 2.50
N VAL A 93 5.13 -0.72 1.76
CA VAL A 93 4.13 -1.67 1.24
C VAL A 93 3.32 -2.32 2.38
N ALA A 94 4.00 -2.75 3.45
CA ALA A 94 3.31 -3.32 4.60
C ALA A 94 2.36 -2.29 5.25
N PHE A 95 2.81 -1.05 5.42
CA PHE A 95 1.98 0.03 5.96
C PHE A 95 0.74 0.25 5.11
N THR A 96 0.89 0.36 3.79
CA THR A 96 -0.23 0.54 2.85
C THR A 96 -1.27 -0.57 2.97
N LEU A 97 -0.85 -1.85 2.99
CA LEU A 97 -1.77 -2.98 3.10
C LEU A 97 -2.48 -3.02 4.47
N TYR A 98 -1.79 -2.69 5.55
CA TYR A 98 -2.43 -2.62 6.86
C TYR A 98 -3.37 -1.43 7.01
N ASP A 99 -3.07 -0.30 6.38
CA ASP A 99 -3.95 0.87 6.33
C ASP A 99 -5.24 0.56 5.55
N MET A 100 -5.13 -0.18 4.42
CA MET A 100 -6.30 -0.73 3.72
C MET A 100 -7.13 -1.65 4.61
N LEU A 101 -6.47 -2.56 5.35
CA LEU A 101 -7.16 -3.48 6.27
C LEU A 101 -7.87 -2.72 7.39
N ASP A 102 -7.28 -1.66 7.92
CA ASP A 102 -7.90 -0.78 8.91
C ASP A 102 -9.13 -0.07 8.34
N ALA A 103 -9.01 0.50 7.13
CA ALA A 103 -10.08 1.22 6.45
C ALA A 103 -11.34 0.37 6.22
N ILE A 104 -11.20 -0.95 6.06
CA ILE A 104 -12.33 -1.89 5.92
C ILE A 104 -12.80 -2.49 7.25
N GLY A 105 -12.31 -1.98 8.38
CA GLY A 105 -12.76 -2.36 9.73
C GLY A 105 -11.84 -3.33 10.48
N GLY A 106 -10.64 -3.62 9.96
CA GLY A 106 -9.71 -4.60 10.52
C GLY A 106 -8.87 -4.14 11.72
N ALA A 107 -9.03 -2.90 12.21
CA ALA A 107 -8.22 -2.29 13.28
C ALA A 107 -7.95 -3.21 14.49
N LYS A 108 -8.97 -3.90 14.94
CA LYS A 108 -8.95 -4.74 16.15
C LYS A 108 -8.59 -6.20 15.89
N LEU A 109 -8.39 -6.58 14.64
CA LEU A 109 -7.96 -7.93 14.28
C LEU A 109 -6.46 -8.13 14.54
N GLY A 110 -6.03 -9.38 14.57
CA GLY A 110 -4.62 -9.74 14.59
C GLY A 110 -3.94 -9.46 13.27
N THR A 111 -2.63 -9.21 13.29
CA THR A 111 -1.85 -8.87 12.09
C THR A 111 -1.93 -9.93 10.99
N GLN A 112 -2.23 -11.19 11.31
CA GLN A 112 -2.45 -12.24 10.31
C GLN A 112 -3.68 -12.00 9.43
N ALA A 113 -4.58 -11.09 9.80
CA ALA A 113 -5.75 -10.72 9.00
C ALA A 113 -5.38 -10.03 7.67
N ILE A 114 -4.12 -9.61 7.47
CA ILE A 114 -3.63 -9.14 6.17
C ILE A 114 -3.96 -10.12 5.03
N THR A 115 -4.03 -11.42 5.30
CA THR A 115 -4.38 -12.44 4.29
C THR A 115 -5.79 -12.28 3.75
N VAL A 116 -6.70 -11.60 4.45
CA VAL A 116 -8.08 -11.37 3.98
C VAL A 116 -8.12 -10.43 2.78
N LEU A 117 -7.12 -9.55 2.64
CA LEU A 117 -7.02 -8.64 1.49
C LEU A 117 -6.85 -9.36 0.14
N TYR A 118 -6.48 -10.64 0.17
CA TYR A 118 -6.26 -11.50 -1.01
C TYR A 118 -7.43 -12.45 -1.27
N LYS A 119 -8.47 -12.43 -0.43
CA LYS A 119 -9.63 -13.31 -0.51
C LYS A 119 -10.81 -12.61 -1.22
N GLU A 120 -11.80 -13.41 -1.58
CA GLU A 120 -13.05 -12.87 -2.12
C GLU A 120 -13.79 -12.04 -1.06
N GLU A 121 -14.63 -11.09 -1.51
CA GLU A 121 -15.38 -10.19 -0.64
C GLU A 121 -16.24 -10.95 0.39
N ALA A 122 -16.79 -12.11 0.02
CA ALA A 122 -17.58 -12.94 0.92
C ALA A 122 -16.78 -13.41 2.15
N ASP A 123 -15.50 -13.75 1.98
CA ASP A 123 -14.61 -14.16 3.07
C ASP A 123 -14.24 -12.97 3.97
N ALA A 124 -14.07 -11.79 3.37
CA ALA A 124 -13.84 -10.56 4.11
C ALA A 124 -15.05 -10.22 5.00
N ILE A 125 -16.26 -10.30 4.46
CA ILE A 125 -17.51 -10.12 5.21
C ILE A 125 -17.63 -11.14 6.35
N ALA A 126 -17.28 -12.40 6.11
CA ALA A 126 -17.28 -13.44 7.14
C ALA A 126 -16.27 -13.15 8.27
N ALA A 127 -15.18 -12.45 7.98
CA ALA A 127 -14.21 -11.95 8.95
C ALA A 127 -14.65 -10.65 9.66
N GLY A 128 -15.81 -10.11 9.32
CA GLY A 128 -16.35 -8.85 9.86
C GLY A 128 -15.81 -7.60 9.20
N LEU A 129 -15.29 -7.71 7.98
CA LEU A 129 -14.74 -6.60 7.20
C LEU A 129 -15.73 -6.15 6.13
N ASP A 130 -15.65 -4.88 5.75
CA ASP A 130 -16.58 -4.25 4.81
C ASP A 130 -15.80 -3.42 3.77
N TRP A 131 -15.61 -3.98 2.59
CA TRP A 131 -14.94 -3.33 1.47
C TRP A 131 -15.64 -2.06 0.98
N SER A 132 -16.94 -1.89 1.25
CA SER A 132 -17.66 -0.66 0.89
C SER A 132 -17.15 0.58 1.63
N GLN A 133 -16.42 0.39 2.72
CA GLN A 133 -15.79 1.46 3.50
C GLN A 133 -14.46 1.94 2.90
N TYR A 134 -13.85 1.15 2.02
CA TYR A 134 -12.60 1.54 1.38
C TYR A 134 -12.82 2.66 0.36
N ARG A 135 -12.09 3.78 0.52
CA ARG A 135 -12.11 4.94 -0.36
C ARG A 135 -10.70 5.16 -0.91
N PRO A 136 -10.34 4.61 -2.07
CA PRO A 136 -9.01 4.77 -2.66
C PRO A 136 -8.65 6.24 -2.94
N GLU A 137 -9.64 7.10 -3.11
CA GLU A 137 -9.47 8.52 -3.43
C GLU A 137 -8.94 9.35 -2.26
N GLU A 138 -9.07 8.85 -1.02
CA GLU A 138 -8.54 9.51 0.18
C GLU A 138 -7.06 9.18 0.45
N HIS A 139 -6.54 8.15 -0.22
CA HIS A 139 -5.16 7.69 -0.11
C HIS A 139 -4.35 8.00 -1.36
N GLY A 140 -4.06 9.32 -1.57
CA GLY A 140 -3.04 9.74 -2.54
C GLY A 140 -3.45 9.77 -4.00
N ALA A 141 -4.68 10.13 -4.33
CA ALA A 141 -4.83 11.03 -5.44
C ALA A 141 -4.20 12.35 -4.98
N HIS A 142 -2.91 12.53 -5.21
CA HIS A 142 -2.49 13.87 -5.55
C HIS A 142 -3.44 14.26 -6.69
N GLU A 143 -4.40 15.12 -6.39
CA GLU A 143 -4.99 15.92 -7.43
C GLU A 143 -3.80 16.67 -8.02
N ASP A 144 -3.18 16.10 -9.05
CA ASP A 144 -2.40 16.81 -10.04
C ASP A 144 -3.37 17.70 -10.84
N GLY A 145 -4.30 18.32 -10.15
CA GLY A 145 -5.00 19.49 -10.56
C GLY A 145 -3.96 20.58 -10.52
N CYS A 146 -3.36 20.87 -11.67
CA CYS A 146 -2.77 22.18 -11.91
C CYS A 146 -3.73 23.19 -11.29
N GLY A 147 -3.31 23.91 -10.26
CA GLY A 147 -4.12 24.93 -9.57
C GLY A 147 -4.45 26.14 -10.42
N CYS A 148 -4.67 25.95 -11.70
CA CYS A 148 -5.16 26.92 -12.67
C CYS A 148 -6.69 26.97 -12.54
N GLY A 149 -7.20 27.52 -11.43
CA GLY A 149 -8.55 28.05 -11.39
C GLY A 149 -8.70 29.19 -12.40
N GLU A 150 -9.90 29.50 -12.83
CA GLU A 150 -10.22 30.55 -13.79
C GLU A 150 -9.33 31.83 -13.57
N HIS A 151 -8.23 31.90 -14.30
CA HIS A 151 -7.33 33.03 -14.28
C HIS A 151 -7.67 33.92 -15.46
N GLY A 152 -8.07 35.15 -15.16
CA GLY A 152 -8.16 36.22 -16.16
C GLY A 152 -6.78 36.48 -16.79
N ASP A 153 -6.80 37.00 -18.00
CA ASP A 153 -5.69 37.26 -18.91
C ASP A 153 -4.56 38.05 -18.24
N ASP A 154 -3.59 37.50 -17.57
CA ASP A 154 -2.32 38.10 -17.12
C ASP A 154 -1.71 37.46 -15.86
N HIS A 155 -2.04 36.18 -15.49
CA HIS A 155 -1.43 35.53 -14.33
C HIS A 155 -0.43 34.42 -14.71
N GLU A 156 0.79 34.53 -14.15
CA GLU A 156 1.76 33.43 -14.16
C GLU A 156 1.16 32.23 -13.40
N CYS A 157 0.96 31.07 -14.05
CA CYS A 157 0.61 29.88 -13.36
C CYS A 157 1.83 29.39 -12.56
N GLY A 158 1.59 28.72 -11.41
CA GLY A 158 2.66 28.21 -10.55
C GLY A 158 3.61 27.21 -11.21
N CYS A 159 3.36 26.80 -12.46
CA CYS A 159 4.23 25.97 -13.29
C CYS A 159 5.30 26.78 -14.08
N GLY A 160 5.33 28.12 -13.96
CA GLY A 160 6.37 28.95 -14.55
C GLY A 160 6.24 29.25 -16.06
N HIS A 161 5.07 28.98 -16.65
CA HIS A 161 4.80 29.23 -18.06
C HIS A 161 3.79 30.35 -18.25
N HIS A 162 4.09 31.27 -19.17
CA HIS A 162 3.16 32.32 -19.65
C HIS A 162 2.19 31.70 -20.67
N HIS A 163 0.90 31.76 -20.40
CA HIS A 163 -0.14 31.38 -21.35
C HIS A 163 -0.43 32.58 -22.29
N GLY A 164 0.02 32.49 -23.55
CA GLY A 164 -0.49 33.35 -24.62
C GLY A 164 -1.85 32.81 -25.12
N GLU A 165 -2.58 33.67 -25.86
CA GLU A 165 -4.01 33.48 -26.21
C GLU A 165 -4.42 32.20 -26.94
N ASP A 166 -3.53 31.21 -27.17
CA ASP A 166 -3.82 30.01 -27.98
C ASP A 166 -3.42 28.66 -27.34
N HIS A 167 -3.21 28.56 -25.98
CA HIS A 167 -2.80 27.31 -25.35
C HIS A 167 -3.86 26.75 -24.40
N GLU A 168 -4.44 25.61 -24.76
CA GLU A 168 -5.27 24.82 -23.86
C GLU A 168 -4.41 24.14 -22.78
N CYS A 169 -4.72 24.35 -21.50
CA CYS A 169 -4.06 23.77 -20.36
C CYS A 169 -4.41 22.29 -20.21
N CYS A 170 -3.42 21.46 -19.97
CA CYS A 170 -3.45 20.04 -19.59
C CYS A 170 -4.81 19.32 -19.66
N GLY A 171 -5.19 18.81 -20.81
CA GLY A 171 -6.42 18.02 -21.00
C GLY A 171 -6.89 17.89 -22.43
N GLY A 172 -6.29 18.64 -23.38
CA GLY A 172 -6.62 18.58 -24.79
C GLY A 172 -5.51 17.94 -25.63
N HIS A 173 -5.87 17.11 -26.55
CA HIS A 173 -4.97 16.46 -27.49
C HIS A 173 -4.28 17.45 -28.43
N GLY A 174 -2.96 17.31 -28.60
CA GLY A 174 -2.20 17.80 -29.75
C GLY A 174 -1.30 18.99 -29.48
N HIS A 175 -0.09 18.73 -28.99
CA HIS A 175 1.03 19.64 -29.10
C HIS A 175 2.08 19.07 -30.03
N ASP A 176 2.34 19.76 -31.13
CA ASP A 176 3.32 19.40 -32.15
C ASP A 176 4.70 20.05 -31.93
N ASP A 177 4.91 20.74 -30.82
CA ASP A 177 6.18 21.41 -30.54
C ASP A 177 6.66 21.05 -29.14
N GLY A 178 7.81 20.38 -29.06
CA GLY A 178 8.44 19.73 -27.89
C GLY A 178 8.62 20.57 -26.63
N HIS A 179 7.54 20.89 -25.94
CA HIS A 179 7.54 21.56 -24.65
C HIS A 179 7.23 20.54 -23.54
N GLU A 180 8.01 20.57 -22.46
CA GLU A 180 7.76 19.79 -21.28
C GLU A 180 6.47 20.25 -20.58
N CYS A 181 5.52 19.36 -20.43
CA CYS A 181 4.32 19.61 -19.65
C CYS A 181 4.65 19.62 -18.16
N CYS A 182 4.00 20.44 -17.35
CA CYS A 182 4.15 20.48 -15.91
C CYS A 182 3.85 19.14 -15.20
N CYS A 183 3.28 18.17 -15.91
CA CYS A 183 3.05 16.79 -15.47
C CYS A 183 4.21 15.82 -15.78
N GLY A 184 5.38 16.31 -16.28
CA GLY A 184 6.57 15.47 -16.45
C GLY A 184 6.52 14.50 -17.63
N HIS A 185 5.60 14.66 -18.60
CA HIS A 185 5.57 13.83 -19.79
C HIS A 185 6.34 14.49 -20.94
N HIS A 186 7.43 13.82 -21.36
CA HIS A 186 8.12 14.12 -22.62
C HIS A 186 7.35 13.51 -23.80
N HIS A 187 6.88 14.34 -24.70
CA HIS A 187 6.45 13.91 -26.02
C HIS A 187 7.66 14.03 -26.97
N GLY A 188 8.41 12.95 -27.15
CA GLY A 188 9.41 12.79 -28.19
C GLY A 188 8.77 12.21 -29.46
N GLU A 189 9.32 12.59 -30.60
CA GLU A 189 8.94 12.19 -31.97
C GLU A 189 8.63 10.71 -32.14
#